data_9658dd5a7dcd274078312ddc7fb71d0a
#
_entry.id   9658dd5a7dcd274078312ddc7fb71d0a
#
_cell.length_a   1.000
_cell.length_b   1.000
_cell.length_c   1.000
_cell.angle_alpha   90.00
_cell.angle_beta   90.00
_cell.angle_gamma   90.00
#
_symmetry.space_group_name_H-M   'P 1'
#
loop_
_entity.id
_entity.type
_entity.pdbx_description
1 polymer ?
#
loop_
_entity_poly.entity_id
_entity_poly.type
_entity_poly.pdbx_seq_one_letter_code
_entity_poly.pdbx_strand_id
1 'polypeptide(L)'
;MSSSRDDEAGHDKPWCRPGRGRYALARLAGMVRPDISVYRPEPGRVRVENDRPVVTRDGTVLRVNVHRPPDDTPVPVILFAHPYGKDDLPEFTASGRPKLSFRYRAMRQTGPLVFSSLTTWEGPDPVWWVGQGYAVVNCDLRGAGTSDGVGSLLSPQEGEDVHDLIEWAGAQPWSSGAVGMLGVSYLALTQWRAASTRPPSLRAIAPWEGFTNAYRGLVRPGGVEENGFLRLWDLGLRKVRQTYSFRRESARRPVIDAWYRSLDPDLSAIEVPALVCGSFSDNNLHSRGSIAGFERISSAERHLYTHRGGKWAVFYDQEARTAQLRFFERHLKGRDVPRLPRVRLEVRDRADHVVEVRDEESWPLERTRWTPAHLTARGLAADPPTAPGSLSFDVRRQGARFGWTVKEDTELTGPMALRLYVELHDADDLDLVVGVEKWSGGRFVPFEGSYGYGRDRVATGWQNLALRALDAGLSRPFEPVPACLEREPVPAGQVVPVDIALGASSTLFRAGEQLRLVVAGRWLSPRNPLTGQFPASYRTRTRGRCTLHWGPARPARLLLPVIPARAV
;
A
#
# COMPACT_ATOMS: atom_id res chain seq x y z
N MET A 1 -7.69 -29.12 33.33
CA MET A 1 -8.56 -28.00 33.69
C MET A 1 -7.73 -26.98 34.46
N SER A 2 -7.08 -26.05 33.79
CA SER A 2 -6.47 -24.85 34.36
C SER A 2 -5.72 -24.10 33.26
N SER A 3 -6.43 -23.30 32.46
CA SER A 3 -5.79 -22.29 31.61
C SER A 3 -6.85 -21.37 30.95
N SER A 4 -7.58 -20.63 31.72
CA SER A 4 -8.52 -19.66 31.15
C SER A 4 -8.72 -18.39 32.01
N ARG A 5 -7.73 -18.01 32.80
CA ARG A 5 -7.83 -16.79 33.64
C ARG A 5 -6.77 -15.71 33.37
N ASP A 6 -5.80 -15.95 32.51
CA ASP A 6 -4.71 -14.98 32.29
C ASP A 6 -4.91 -14.07 31.06
N ASP A 7 -5.88 -14.36 30.18
CA ASP A 7 -6.09 -13.58 28.95
C ASP A 7 -6.98 -12.33 29.13
N GLU A 8 -7.85 -12.29 30.14
CA GLU A 8 -8.74 -11.13 30.35
C GLU A 8 -8.07 -9.93 31.04
N ALA A 9 -6.98 -10.15 31.76
CA ALA A 9 -6.29 -9.07 32.48
C ALA A 9 -5.36 -8.21 31.62
N GLY A 10 -5.16 -8.56 30.33
CA GLY A 10 -4.29 -7.85 29.40
C GLY A 10 -4.95 -6.75 28.59
N HIS A 11 -6.27 -6.73 28.52
CA HIS A 11 -7.01 -5.86 27.57
C HIS A 11 -7.12 -4.38 27.99
N ASP A 12 -6.97 -4.05 29.26
CA ASP A 12 -7.12 -2.68 29.75
C ASP A 12 -5.83 -1.83 29.69
N LYS A 13 -4.69 -2.39 29.33
CA LYS A 13 -3.44 -1.62 29.24
C LYS A 13 -3.16 -1.17 27.82
N PRO A 14 -2.97 0.15 27.58
CA PRO A 14 -2.63 0.64 26.25
C PRO A 14 -1.34 -0.03 25.76
N TRP A 15 -1.38 -0.59 24.55
CA TRP A 15 -0.24 -1.22 23.92
C TRP A 15 0.87 -0.20 23.68
N CYS A 16 2.07 -0.52 24.13
CA CYS A 16 3.26 0.28 23.90
C CYS A 16 4.35 -0.58 23.28
N ARG A 17 4.85 -0.18 22.11
CA ARG A 17 6.08 -0.80 21.62
C ARG A 17 7.20 -0.62 22.66
N PRO A 18 8.12 -1.60 22.75
CA PRO A 18 9.30 -1.48 23.59
C PRO A 18 10.02 -0.16 23.36
N GLY A 19 10.70 0.38 24.35
CA GLY A 19 11.50 1.58 24.21
C GLY A 19 12.47 1.50 23.02
N ARG A 20 12.88 2.65 22.47
CA ARG A 20 13.66 2.76 21.22
C ARG A 20 14.85 1.80 21.15
N GLY A 21 15.57 1.60 22.24
CA GLY A 21 16.71 0.67 22.29
C GLY A 21 16.30 -0.79 22.12
N ARG A 22 15.30 -1.26 22.88
CA ARG A 22 14.76 -2.62 22.75
C ARG A 22 14.18 -2.87 21.37
N TYR A 23 13.50 -1.89 20.80
CA TYR A 23 12.96 -1.97 19.44
C TYR A 23 14.07 -2.09 18.39
N ALA A 24 15.14 -1.29 18.51
CA ALA A 24 16.30 -1.36 17.62
C ALA A 24 17.03 -2.72 17.73
N LEU A 25 17.19 -3.23 18.95
CA LEU A 25 17.79 -4.55 19.18
C LEU A 25 16.93 -5.69 18.61
N ALA A 26 15.62 -5.68 18.85
CA ALA A 26 14.71 -6.67 18.29
C ALA A 26 14.73 -6.66 16.75
N ARG A 27 14.91 -5.49 16.16
CA ARG A 27 15.02 -5.30 14.74
C ARG A 27 16.33 -5.82 14.15
N LEU A 28 17.44 -5.52 14.80
CA LEU A 28 18.74 -6.09 14.42
C LEU A 28 18.73 -7.62 14.55
N ALA A 29 18.14 -8.16 15.61
CA ALA A 29 17.97 -9.60 15.78
C ALA A 29 17.13 -10.21 14.64
N GLY A 30 16.03 -9.56 14.23
CA GLY A 30 15.21 -9.98 13.09
C GLY A 30 15.93 -9.92 11.75
N MET A 31 16.89 -9.00 11.56
CA MET A 31 17.74 -8.98 10.35
C MET A 31 18.72 -10.17 10.31
N VAL A 32 19.21 -10.61 11.47
CA VAL A 32 20.12 -11.75 11.58
C VAL A 32 19.36 -13.08 11.50
N ARG A 33 18.19 -13.14 12.15
CA ARG A 33 17.31 -14.31 12.20
C ARG A 33 15.88 -13.88 11.91
N PRO A 34 15.53 -13.67 10.63
CA PRO A 34 14.15 -13.37 10.24
C PRO A 34 13.25 -14.57 10.58
N ASP A 35 12.01 -14.29 10.98
CA ASP A 35 10.98 -15.31 11.22
C ASP A 35 10.43 -15.81 9.88
N ILE A 36 11.29 -16.51 9.14
CA ILE A 36 11.00 -17.02 7.81
C ILE A 36 11.41 -18.48 7.74
N SER A 37 10.47 -19.34 7.43
CA SER A 37 10.66 -20.77 7.20
C SER A 37 10.55 -21.06 5.70
N VAL A 38 11.59 -21.66 5.15
CA VAL A 38 11.62 -22.09 3.74
C VAL A 38 11.65 -23.61 3.70
N TYR A 39 10.70 -24.21 2.99
CA TYR A 39 10.68 -25.65 2.80
C TYR A 39 11.07 -26.03 1.37
N ARG A 40 11.59 -27.24 1.19
CA ARG A 40 11.83 -27.83 -0.13
C ARG A 40 10.61 -28.60 -0.58
N PRO A 41 10.24 -28.53 -1.87
CA PRO A 41 9.20 -29.40 -2.40
C PRO A 41 9.65 -30.86 -2.31
N GLU A 42 8.69 -31.76 -2.11
CA GLU A 42 8.94 -33.19 -2.27
C GLU A 42 9.32 -33.49 -3.72
N PRO A 43 10.29 -34.38 -3.96
CA PRO A 43 10.67 -34.78 -5.32
C PRO A 43 9.45 -35.25 -6.13
N GLY A 44 9.34 -34.78 -7.37
CA GLY A 44 8.27 -35.17 -8.28
C GLY A 44 6.92 -34.47 -8.07
N ARG A 45 6.76 -33.62 -7.04
CA ARG A 45 5.51 -32.88 -6.78
C ARG A 45 5.28 -31.72 -7.75
N VAL A 46 6.34 -31.12 -8.23
CA VAL A 46 6.31 -29.97 -9.14
C VAL A 46 7.25 -30.23 -10.30
N ARG A 47 6.75 -30.15 -11.51
CA ARG A 47 7.57 -30.08 -12.72
C ARG A 47 8.04 -28.65 -12.92
N VAL A 48 9.35 -28.45 -12.98
CA VAL A 48 9.98 -27.14 -13.15
C VAL A 48 10.60 -27.05 -14.53
N GLU A 49 10.21 -26.04 -15.28
CA GLU A 49 10.81 -25.73 -16.60
C GLU A 49 11.41 -24.33 -16.52
N ASN A 50 12.73 -24.27 -16.42
CA ASN A 50 13.44 -23.01 -16.26
C ASN A 50 13.73 -22.34 -17.59
N ASP A 51 13.78 -21.02 -17.56
CA ASP A 51 14.31 -20.14 -18.59
C ASP A 51 13.66 -20.34 -19.97
N ARG A 52 12.35 -20.64 -19.99
CA ARG A 52 11.59 -20.83 -21.23
C ARG A 52 11.46 -19.50 -21.99
N PRO A 53 11.73 -19.49 -23.31
CA PRO A 53 11.59 -18.28 -24.11
C PRO A 53 10.13 -17.96 -24.41
N VAL A 54 9.78 -16.68 -24.34
CA VAL A 54 8.52 -16.10 -24.81
C VAL A 54 8.85 -14.95 -25.74
N VAL A 55 8.47 -15.08 -27.01
CA VAL A 55 8.70 -14.05 -28.01
C VAL A 55 7.54 -13.07 -27.98
N THR A 56 7.84 -11.81 -27.71
CA THR A 56 6.85 -10.71 -27.74
C THR A 56 6.57 -10.26 -29.17
N ARG A 57 5.51 -9.48 -29.39
CA ARG A 57 5.08 -8.96 -30.70
C ARG A 57 6.16 -8.18 -31.45
N ASP A 58 7.11 -7.57 -30.75
CA ASP A 58 8.25 -6.84 -31.35
C ASP A 58 9.51 -7.71 -31.53
N GLY A 59 9.40 -9.03 -31.25
CA GLY A 59 10.48 -9.98 -31.39
C GLY A 59 11.45 -10.08 -30.21
N THR A 60 11.25 -9.28 -29.14
CA THR A 60 12.05 -9.40 -27.93
C THR A 60 11.74 -10.71 -27.20
N VAL A 61 12.78 -11.39 -26.66
CA VAL A 61 12.58 -12.66 -25.95
C VAL A 61 12.58 -12.43 -24.45
N LEU A 62 11.41 -12.63 -23.84
CA LEU A 62 11.30 -12.72 -22.39
C LEU A 62 11.61 -14.13 -21.91
N ARG A 63 12.00 -14.27 -20.66
CA ARG A 63 12.32 -15.55 -20.02
C ARG A 63 11.44 -15.82 -18.82
N VAL A 64 10.88 -17.03 -18.79
CA VAL A 64 9.98 -17.46 -17.72
C VAL A 64 10.44 -18.76 -17.08
N ASN A 65 10.12 -18.94 -15.80
CA ASN A 65 10.12 -20.22 -15.13
C ASN A 65 8.68 -20.71 -15.00
N VAL A 66 8.41 -21.96 -15.41
CA VAL A 66 7.10 -22.60 -15.32
C VAL A 66 7.16 -23.68 -14.25
N HIS A 67 6.24 -23.61 -13.30
CA HIS A 67 6.03 -24.61 -12.26
C HIS A 67 4.64 -25.20 -12.46
N ARG A 68 4.52 -26.50 -12.68
CA ARG A 68 3.22 -27.13 -12.97
C ARG A 68 3.11 -28.54 -12.38
N PRO A 69 1.91 -29.12 -12.33
CA PRO A 69 1.74 -30.52 -11.99
C PRO A 69 2.62 -31.42 -12.86
N PRO A 70 3.09 -32.57 -12.34
CA PRO A 70 3.98 -33.46 -13.07
C PRO A 70 3.30 -34.16 -14.27
N ASP A 71 1.98 -34.29 -14.23
CA ASP A 71 1.19 -34.81 -15.35
C ASP A 71 0.94 -33.70 -16.41
N ASP A 72 0.40 -34.10 -17.55
CA ASP A 72 0.13 -33.20 -18.68
C ASP A 72 -1.35 -32.76 -18.74
N THR A 73 -2.11 -32.94 -17.67
CA THR A 73 -3.47 -32.43 -17.57
C THR A 73 -3.49 -30.90 -17.67
N PRO A 74 -4.26 -30.31 -18.60
CA PRO A 74 -4.34 -28.86 -18.71
C PRO A 74 -4.95 -28.23 -17.46
N VAL A 75 -4.23 -27.26 -16.87
CA VAL A 75 -4.63 -26.53 -15.66
C VAL A 75 -4.62 -25.02 -15.88
N PRO A 76 -5.41 -24.24 -15.13
CA PRO A 76 -5.32 -22.79 -15.21
C PRO A 76 -3.98 -22.28 -14.68
N VAL A 77 -3.61 -21.08 -15.15
CA VAL A 77 -2.30 -20.47 -14.89
C VAL A 77 -2.42 -19.31 -13.90
N ILE A 78 -1.55 -19.28 -12.90
CA ILE A 78 -1.25 -18.10 -12.08
C ILE A 78 0.03 -17.48 -12.62
N LEU A 79 -0.04 -16.25 -13.11
CA LEU A 79 1.05 -15.56 -13.76
C LEU A 79 1.47 -14.31 -12.99
N PHE A 80 2.77 -14.04 -12.94
CA PHE A 80 3.32 -12.77 -12.45
C PHE A 80 4.63 -12.42 -13.18
N ALA A 81 4.89 -11.13 -13.31
CA ALA A 81 6.06 -10.59 -13.97
C ALA A 81 6.68 -9.46 -13.14
N HIS A 82 8.00 -9.41 -13.05
CA HIS A 82 8.69 -8.44 -12.19
C HIS A 82 10.16 -8.19 -12.61
N PRO A 83 10.77 -7.06 -12.18
CA PRO A 83 12.14 -6.74 -12.52
C PRO A 83 13.17 -7.28 -11.52
N TYR A 84 12.80 -8.14 -10.59
CA TYR A 84 13.63 -8.52 -9.44
C TYR A 84 14.51 -9.74 -9.68
N GLY A 85 14.29 -10.46 -10.78
CA GLY A 85 14.98 -11.71 -11.13
C GLY A 85 14.18 -12.95 -10.71
N LYS A 86 13.66 -13.70 -11.71
CA LYS A 86 12.90 -14.95 -11.50
C LYS A 86 13.71 -16.06 -10.85
N ASP A 87 15.03 -15.97 -10.94
CA ASP A 87 16.00 -16.94 -10.41
C ASP A 87 16.60 -16.49 -9.06
N ASP A 88 16.17 -15.34 -8.48
CA ASP A 88 16.57 -14.91 -7.12
C ASP A 88 15.78 -15.72 -6.06
N LEU A 89 16.10 -17.00 -5.95
CA LEU A 89 15.44 -17.97 -5.09
C LEU A 89 16.20 -18.16 -3.77
N PRO A 90 15.52 -18.60 -2.70
CA PRO A 90 16.17 -19.01 -1.46
C PRO A 90 17.10 -20.21 -1.70
N GLU A 91 18.37 -20.08 -1.31
CA GLU A 91 19.34 -21.15 -1.31
C GLU A 91 19.42 -21.83 0.07
N PHE A 92 20.08 -22.99 0.14
CA PHE A 92 20.36 -23.66 1.41
C PHE A 92 21.87 -23.79 1.63
N THR A 93 22.28 -23.57 2.88
CA THR A 93 23.65 -23.88 3.32
C THR A 93 23.88 -25.39 3.35
N ALA A 94 25.14 -25.82 3.48
CA ALA A 94 25.49 -27.24 3.66
C ALA A 94 24.82 -27.84 4.93
N SER A 95 24.50 -27.02 5.94
CA SER A 95 23.77 -27.44 7.14
C SER A 95 22.23 -27.44 6.98
N GLY A 96 21.70 -27.23 5.77
CA GLY A 96 20.27 -27.23 5.50
C GLY A 96 19.53 -25.97 5.93
N ARG A 97 20.21 -24.91 6.37
CA ARG A 97 19.58 -23.64 6.74
C ARG A 97 19.31 -22.79 5.50
N PRO A 98 18.15 -22.12 5.39
CA PRO A 98 17.87 -21.23 4.28
C PRO A 98 18.80 -20.01 4.28
N LYS A 99 19.38 -19.72 3.12
CA LYS A 99 20.14 -18.51 2.84
C LYS A 99 19.22 -17.54 2.11
N LEU A 100 18.72 -16.57 2.83
CA LEU A 100 17.78 -15.58 2.32
C LEU A 100 18.52 -14.37 1.72
N SER A 101 17.97 -13.79 0.66
CA SER A 101 18.47 -12.54 0.10
C SER A 101 18.37 -11.39 1.12
N PHE A 102 19.12 -10.31 0.87
CA PHE A 102 19.08 -9.12 1.74
C PHE A 102 17.69 -8.51 1.85
N ARG A 103 16.85 -8.63 0.81
CA ARG A 103 15.47 -8.12 0.82
C ARG A 103 14.67 -8.72 1.97
N TYR A 104 14.67 -10.05 2.13
CA TYR A 104 13.99 -10.74 3.23
C TYR A 104 14.52 -10.36 4.60
N ARG A 105 15.84 -10.11 4.73
CA ARG A 105 16.47 -9.71 6.00
C ARG A 105 16.20 -8.25 6.36
N ALA A 106 16.15 -7.37 5.36
CA ALA A 106 15.92 -5.95 5.59
C ALA A 106 14.47 -5.65 6.01
N MET A 107 13.52 -6.53 5.66
CA MET A 107 12.10 -6.35 5.93
C MET A 107 11.69 -7.10 7.19
N ARG A 108 11.25 -6.37 8.21
CA ARG A 108 10.73 -7.00 9.41
C ARG A 108 9.35 -7.59 9.13
N GLN A 109 9.19 -8.85 9.50
CA GLN A 109 7.88 -9.50 9.46
C GLN A 109 7.17 -9.33 10.80
N THR A 110 5.86 -9.21 10.76
CA THR A 110 4.99 -9.12 11.95
C THR A 110 4.44 -10.47 12.37
N GLY A 111 4.71 -11.50 11.59
CA GLY A 111 4.36 -12.88 11.84
C GLY A 111 5.29 -13.81 11.07
N PRO A 112 5.21 -15.13 11.29
CA PRO A 112 6.01 -16.10 10.58
C PRO A 112 5.63 -16.12 9.09
N LEU A 113 6.67 -16.20 8.24
CA LEU A 113 6.50 -16.45 6.81
C LEU A 113 6.87 -17.89 6.50
N VAL A 114 5.99 -18.59 5.79
CA VAL A 114 6.23 -19.97 5.35
C VAL A 114 5.98 -20.07 3.85
N PHE A 115 7.03 -20.41 3.09
CA PHE A 115 6.95 -20.59 1.65
C PHE A 115 8.02 -21.57 1.15
N SER A 116 7.86 -22.03 -0.08
CA SER A 116 8.80 -23.00 -0.68
C SER A 116 10.08 -22.34 -1.19
N SER A 117 11.11 -23.15 -1.39
CA SER A 117 12.36 -22.71 -2.02
C SER A 117 12.22 -22.28 -3.49
N LEU A 118 11.05 -22.47 -4.11
CA LEU A 118 10.74 -22.02 -5.46
C LEU A 118 10.07 -20.63 -5.50
N THR A 119 9.85 -20.03 -4.33
CA THR A 119 9.16 -18.74 -4.19
C THR A 119 10.14 -17.58 -4.40
N THR A 120 9.87 -16.73 -5.38
CA THR A 120 10.61 -15.48 -5.58
C THR A 120 10.08 -14.36 -4.72
N TRP A 121 10.83 -13.26 -4.62
CA TRP A 121 10.43 -12.07 -3.89
C TRP A 121 9.04 -11.57 -4.34
N GLU A 122 8.12 -11.43 -3.37
CA GLU A 122 6.74 -10.93 -3.58
C GLU A 122 5.84 -11.83 -4.44
N GLY A 123 6.34 -12.98 -4.93
CA GLY A 123 5.58 -13.91 -5.75
C GLY A 123 4.73 -14.90 -4.94
N PRO A 124 3.66 -15.45 -5.53
CA PRO A 124 2.94 -16.58 -4.96
C PRO A 124 3.85 -17.80 -4.84
N ASP A 125 3.61 -18.64 -3.83
CA ASP A 125 4.37 -19.88 -3.61
C ASP A 125 4.01 -20.94 -4.66
N PRO A 126 4.91 -21.29 -5.60
CA PRO A 126 4.59 -22.21 -6.68
C PRO A 126 4.20 -23.61 -6.20
N VAL A 127 4.85 -24.11 -5.13
CA VAL A 127 4.54 -25.46 -4.61
C VAL A 127 3.14 -25.53 -4.06
N TRP A 128 2.72 -24.49 -3.33
CA TRP A 128 1.37 -24.41 -2.79
C TRP A 128 0.32 -24.34 -3.91
N TRP A 129 0.52 -23.47 -4.93
CA TRP A 129 -0.42 -23.30 -6.03
C TRP A 129 -0.51 -24.52 -6.94
N VAL A 130 0.64 -25.17 -7.23
CA VAL A 130 0.66 -26.44 -7.98
C VAL A 130 -0.11 -27.51 -7.22
N GLY A 131 0.04 -27.57 -5.90
CA GLY A 131 -0.75 -28.47 -5.05
C GLY A 131 -2.27 -28.23 -5.08
N GLN A 132 -2.69 -27.02 -5.49
CA GLN A 132 -4.11 -26.68 -5.72
C GLN A 132 -4.54 -26.92 -7.18
N GLY A 133 -3.69 -27.48 -8.04
CA GLY A 133 -3.99 -27.78 -9.44
C GLY A 133 -3.96 -26.54 -10.34
N TYR A 134 -2.92 -25.71 -10.18
CA TYR A 134 -2.59 -24.58 -11.06
C TYR A 134 -1.17 -24.74 -11.59
N ALA A 135 -0.92 -24.18 -12.78
CA ALA A 135 0.45 -23.88 -13.19
C ALA A 135 0.83 -22.47 -12.69
N VAL A 136 2.09 -22.26 -12.39
CA VAL A 136 2.62 -20.95 -11.98
C VAL A 136 3.70 -20.51 -12.96
N VAL A 137 3.52 -19.33 -13.57
CA VAL A 137 4.47 -18.73 -14.52
C VAL A 137 5.07 -17.47 -13.90
N ASN A 138 6.38 -17.51 -13.71
CA ASN A 138 7.18 -16.42 -13.17
C ASN A 138 8.07 -15.83 -14.26
N CYS A 139 7.92 -14.55 -14.57
CA CYS A 139 8.60 -13.88 -15.67
C CYS A 139 9.57 -12.79 -15.20
N ASP A 140 10.78 -12.80 -15.76
CA ASP A 140 11.62 -11.61 -15.79
C ASP A 140 11.09 -10.63 -16.84
N LEU A 141 10.79 -9.41 -16.44
CA LEU A 141 10.42 -8.34 -17.37
C LEU A 141 11.56 -8.01 -18.33
N ARG A 142 11.24 -7.34 -19.44
CA ARG A 142 12.21 -6.85 -20.43
C ARG A 142 13.42 -6.18 -19.74
N GLY A 143 14.62 -6.62 -20.08
CA GLY A 143 15.86 -6.12 -19.50
C GLY A 143 16.20 -6.62 -18.10
N ALA A 144 15.31 -7.38 -17.45
CA ALA A 144 15.56 -7.99 -16.14
C ALA A 144 16.08 -9.43 -16.28
N GLY A 145 16.85 -9.88 -15.30
CA GLY A 145 17.36 -11.26 -15.22
C GLY A 145 17.94 -11.77 -16.53
N THR A 146 17.35 -12.83 -17.07
CA THR A 146 17.74 -13.46 -18.33
C THR A 146 16.90 -13.03 -19.53
N SER A 147 15.87 -12.18 -19.35
CA SER A 147 15.08 -11.61 -20.45
C SER A 147 15.88 -10.62 -21.26
N ASP A 148 15.68 -10.63 -22.58
CA ASP A 148 16.38 -9.75 -23.51
C ASP A 148 15.88 -8.29 -23.45
N GLY A 149 16.48 -7.45 -24.27
CA GLY A 149 16.07 -6.06 -24.48
C GLY A 149 16.49 -5.10 -23.37
N VAL A 150 15.91 -3.89 -23.43
CA VAL A 150 16.08 -2.80 -22.47
C VAL A 150 14.69 -2.32 -22.07
N GLY A 151 14.36 -2.42 -20.79
CA GLY A 151 13.03 -2.13 -20.28
C GLY A 151 12.81 -0.66 -19.92
N SER A 152 11.55 -0.29 -19.80
CA SER A 152 11.10 0.97 -19.22
C SER A 152 10.02 0.66 -18.21
N LEU A 153 10.34 0.82 -16.93
CA LEU A 153 9.44 0.46 -15.83
C LEU A 153 8.12 1.21 -15.91
N LEU A 154 7.02 0.51 -15.66
CA LEU A 154 5.65 1.03 -15.66
C LEU A 154 5.19 1.60 -17.01
N SER A 155 5.94 1.41 -18.09
CA SER A 155 5.62 1.97 -19.41
C SER A 155 4.49 1.21 -20.11
N PRO A 156 3.88 1.78 -21.17
CA PRO A 156 2.97 1.04 -22.05
C PRO A 156 3.60 -0.23 -22.63
N GLN A 157 4.89 -0.19 -23.01
CA GLN A 157 5.62 -1.36 -23.52
C GLN A 157 5.64 -2.53 -22.52
N GLU A 158 5.81 -2.24 -21.22
CA GLU A 158 5.73 -3.28 -20.19
C GLU A 158 4.34 -3.94 -20.16
N GLY A 159 3.28 -3.15 -20.40
CA GLY A 159 1.91 -3.68 -20.50
C GLY A 159 1.73 -4.59 -21.71
N GLU A 160 2.28 -4.22 -22.86
CA GLU A 160 2.26 -5.02 -24.09
C GLU A 160 3.04 -6.32 -23.92
N ASP A 161 4.21 -6.26 -23.28
CA ASP A 161 5.04 -7.43 -23.00
C ASP A 161 4.29 -8.44 -22.11
N VAL A 162 3.62 -7.96 -21.06
CA VAL A 162 2.84 -8.82 -20.15
C VAL A 162 1.57 -9.32 -20.81
N HIS A 163 0.95 -8.56 -21.70
CA HIS A 163 -0.15 -9.03 -22.55
C HIS A 163 0.30 -10.25 -23.37
N ASP A 164 1.40 -10.13 -24.11
CA ASP A 164 1.93 -11.21 -24.96
C ASP A 164 2.30 -12.45 -24.11
N LEU A 165 2.83 -12.22 -22.93
CA LEU A 165 3.14 -13.27 -21.95
C LEU A 165 1.86 -14.01 -21.48
N ILE A 166 0.76 -13.29 -21.25
CA ILE A 166 -0.54 -13.88 -20.86
C ILE A 166 -1.07 -14.77 -21.98
N GLU A 167 -1.05 -14.28 -23.21
CA GLU A 167 -1.52 -15.04 -24.37
C GLU A 167 -0.64 -16.26 -24.64
N TRP A 168 0.68 -16.12 -24.52
CA TRP A 168 1.60 -17.26 -24.60
C TRP A 168 1.26 -18.33 -23.53
N ALA A 169 1.03 -17.92 -22.29
CA ALA A 169 0.71 -18.86 -21.21
C ALA A 169 -0.65 -19.54 -21.42
N GLY A 170 -1.65 -18.81 -21.93
CA GLY A 170 -2.95 -19.37 -22.29
C GLY A 170 -2.89 -20.40 -23.42
N ALA A 171 -1.99 -20.21 -24.39
CA ALA A 171 -1.82 -21.09 -25.54
C ALA A 171 -0.99 -22.36 -25.30
N GLN A 172 -0.42 -22.55 -24.10
CA GLN A 172 0.42 -23.71 -23.84
C GLN A 172 -0.40 -25.02 -23.75
N PRO A 173 0.15 -26.17 -24.24
CA PRO A 173 -0.59 -27.46 -24.19
C PRO A 173 -0.99 -27.91 -22.78
N TRP A 174 -0.24 -27.50 -21.75
CA TRP A 174 -0.53 -27.77 -20.33
C TRP A 174 -1.45 -26.73 -19.68
N SER A 175 -1.87 -25.72 -20.42
CA SER A 175 -2.79 -24.67 -19.96
C SER A 175 -4.22 -24.97 -20.33
N SER A 176 -5.17 -24.69 -19.45
CA SER A 176 -6.61 -24.72 -19.74
C SER A 176 -7.09 -23.52 -20.57
N GLY A 177 -6.19 -22.58 -20.92
CA GLY A 177 -6.52 -21.33 -21.59
C GLY A 177 -6.96 -20.21 -20.63
N ALA A 178 -7.12 -20.49 -19.35
CA ALA A 178 -7.50 -19.49 -18.35
C ALA A 178 -6.29 -19.01 -17.54
N VAL A 179 -5.96 -17.72 -17.64
CA VAL A 179 -4.85 -17.09 -16.94
C VAL A 179 -5.38 -16.14 -15.88
N GLY A 180 -4.85 -16.23 -14.66
CA GLY A 180 -5.03 -15.26 -13.58
C GLY A 180 -3.70 -14.65 -13.19
N MET A 181 -3.72 -13.42 -12.70
CA MET A 181 -2.50 -12.79 -12.18
C MET A 181 -2.58 -12.62 -10.66
N LEU A 182 -1.46 -12.85 -9.96
CA LEU A 182 -1.34 -12.72 -8.50
C LEU A 182 0.06 -12.25 -8.12
N GLY A 183 0.16 -11.37 -7.16
CA GLY A 183 1.45 -10.96 -6.59
C GLY A 183 1.36 -9.62 -5.87
N VAL A 184 2.42 -9.33 -5.11
CA VAL A 184 2.50 -8.18 -4.21
C VAL A 184 3.30 -7.06 -4.86
N SER A 185 2.98 -5.80 -4.55
CA SER A 185 3.80 -4.63 -4.88
C SER A 185 3.98 -4.47 -6.40
N TYR A 186 5.20 -4.55 -6.93
CA TYR A 186 5.45 -4.45 -8.38
C TYR A 186 4.67 -5.49 -9.19
N LEU A 187 4.53 -6.68 -8.65
CA LEU A 187 3.76 -7.75 -9.28
C LEU A 187 2.25 -7.44 -9.35
N ALA A 188 1.78 -6.51 -8.51
CA ALA A 188 0.42 -5.95 -8.61
C ALA A 188 0.36 -4.80 -9.63
N LEU A 189 1.45 -4.01 -9.77
CA LEU A 189 1.50 -2.92 -10.75
C LEU A 189 1.41 -3.45 -12.18
N THR A 190 2.11 -4.56 -12.47
CA THR A 190 2.04 -5.21 -13.78
C THR A 190 0.65 -5.78 -14.09
N GLN A 191 -0.13 -6.17 -13.07
CA GLN A 191 -1.51 -6.62 -13.26
C GLN A 191 -2.43 -5.49 -13.74
N TRP A 192 -2.36 -4.31 -13.09
CA TRP A 192 -3.14 -3.14 -13.52
C TRP A 192 -2.82 -2.76 -14.96
N ARG A 193 -1.53 -2.74 -15.30
CA ARG A 193 -1.04 -2.39 -16.64
C ARG A 193 -1.49 -3.41 -17.68
N ALA A 194 -1.29 -4.71 -17.43
CA ALA A 194 -1.67 -5.76 -18.37
C ALA A 194 -3.19 -5.87 -18.53
N ALA A 195 -3.96 -5.83 -17.46
CA ALA A 195 -5.42 -5.93 -17.53
C ALA A 195 -6.04 -4.76 -18.32
N SER A 196 -5.43 -3.56 -18.29
CA SER A 196 -5.89 -2.42 -19.10
C SER A 196 -5.73 -2.63 -20.61
N THR A 197 -4.89 -3.57 -21.05
CA THR A 197 -4.74 -3.96 -22.46
C THR A 197 -5.68 -5.08 -22.89
N ARG A 198 -6.51 -5.62 -21.98
CA ARG A 198 -7.55 -6.64 -22.21
C ARG A 198 -7.07 -7.91 -22.92
N PRO A 199 -6.05 -8.64 -22.40
CA PRO A 199 -5.63 -9.90 -23.01
C PRO A 199 -6.80 -10.91 -22.98
N PRO A 200 -7.14 -11.58 -24.09
CA PRO A 200 -8.25 -12.54 -24.17
C PRO A 200 -8.16 -13.71 -23.21
N SER A 201 -6.94 -14.19 -22.91
CA SER A 201 -6.72 -15.31 -21.97
C SER A 201 -6.79 -14.89 -20.50
N LEU A 202 -6.74 -13.58 -20.18
CA LEU A 202 -6.82 -13.08 -18.81
C LEU A 202 -8.25 -13.17 -18.28
N ARG A 203 -8.46 -13.95 -17.21
CA ARG A 203 -9.77 -14.19 -16.61
C ARG A 203 -9.97 -13.50 -15.26
N ALA A 204 -8.89 -13.21 -14.54
CA ALA A 204 -8.97 -12.58 -13.22
C ALA A 204 -7.64 -11.97 -12.81
N ILE A 205 -7.68 -10.93 -11.96
CA ILE A 205 -6.49 -10.33 -11.35
C ILE A 205 -6.65 -10.28 -9.82
N ALA A 206 -5.53 -10.48 -9.11
CA ALA A 206 -5.48 -10.34 -7.66
C ALA A 206 -4.30 -9.44 -7.25
N PRO A 207 -4.37 -8.12 -7.52
CA PRO A 207 -3.33 -7.17 -7.19
C PRO A 207 -3.26 -6.94 -5.67
N TRP A 208 -2.17 -7.40 -5.06
CA TRP A 208 -1.96 -7.32 -3.63
C TRP A 208 -1.05 -6.15 -3.30
N GLU A 209 -1.60 -5.10 -2.69
CA GLU A 209 -0.87 -3.89 -2.31
C GLU A 209 -0.02 -3.29 -3.46
N GLY A 210 -0.68 -2.79 -4.50
CA GLY A 210 -0.06 -2.12 -5.65
C GLY A 210 -0.70 -0.76 -5.92
N PHE A 211 0.11 0.28 -6.11
CA PHE A 211 -0.41 1.59 -6.52
C PHE A 211 -0.85 1.58 -8.00
N THR A 212 -1.71 2.52 -8.37
CA THR A 212 -2.23 2.69 -9.74
C THR A 212 -1.76 3.98 -10.42
N ASN A 213 -1.13 4.88 -9.67
CA ASN A 213 -0.62 6.15 -10.17
C ASN A 213 0.78 6.39 -9.61
N ALA A 214 1.79 6.47 -10.47
CA ALA A 214 3.18 6.60 -10.07
C ALA A 214 3.48 7.92 -9.35
N TYR A 215 2.89 9.03 -9.78
CA TYR A 215 3.11 10.34 -9.15
C TYR A 215 2.49 10.39 -7.76
N ARG A 216 1.16 10.18 -7.66
CA ARG A 216 0.40 10.36 -6.42
C ARG A 216 0.61 9.22 -5.41
N GLY A 217 0.85 7.99 -5.90
CA GLY A 217 1.05 6.82 -5.05
C GLY A 217 2.47 6.69 -4.51
N LEU A 218 3.48 6.97 -5.33
CA LEU A 218 4.87 6.70 -5.03
C LEU A 218 5.73 7.95 -4.90
N VAL A 219 5.84 8.74 -6.01
CA VAL A 219 6.90 9.74 -6.15
C VAL A 219 6.63 11.00 -5.35
N ARG A 220 5.39 11.54 -5.44
CA ARG A 220 4.99 12.82 -4.85
C ARG A 220 3.55 12.80 -4.33
N PRO A 221 3.25 12.04 -3.27
CA PRO A 221 1.92 12.14 -2.65
C PRO A 221 1.64 13.57 -2.21
N GLY A 222 0.51 14.12 -2.66
CA GLY A 222 0.16 15.53 -2.43
C GLY A 222 1.19 16.53 -2.94
N GLY A 223 2.02 16.16 -3.93
CA GLY A 223 3.11 16.98 -4.45
C GLY A 223 4.40 16.96 -3.63
N VAL A 224 4.44 16.28 -2.48
CA VAL A 224 5.60 16.19 -1.58
C VAL A 224 6.53 15.05 -1.98
N GLU A 225 7.81 15.36 -2.20
CA GLU A 225 8.79 14.40 -2.74
C GLU A 225 9.14 13.28 -1.76
N GLU A 226 8.87 12.03 -2.19
CA GLU A 226 9.42 10.84 -1.54
C GLU A 226 10.88 10.63 -1.98
N ASN A 227 11.80 10.48 -1.05
CA ASN A 227 13.21 10.36 -1.35
C ASN A 227 13.96 9.27 -0.58
N GLY A 228 13.26 8.43 0.12
CA GLY A 228 13.81 7.29 0.85
C GLY A 228 13.64 5.97 0.10
N PHE A 229 12.39 5.57 -0.13
CA PHE A 229 12.06 4.33 -0.84
C PHE A 229 12.61 4.31 -2.26
N LEU A 230 12.42 5.39 -3.04
CA LEU A 230 12.91 5.48 -4.42
C LEU A 230 14.41 5.26 -4.54
N ARG A 231 15.20 5.72 -3.56
CA ARG A 231 16.65 5.49 -3.56
C ARG A 231 17.01 4.03 -3.33
N LEU A 232 16.31 3.37 -2.41
CA LEU A 232 16.54 1.96 -2.11
C LEU A 232 16.08 1.07 -3.27
N TRP A 233 14.94 1.40 -3.86
CA TRP A 233 14.39 0.68 -5.00
C TRP A 233 15.29 0.78 -6.24
N ASP A 234 15.77 2.00 -6.59
CA ASP A 234 16.72 2.24 -7.67
C ASP A 234 18.03 1.43 -7.48
N LEU A 235 18.50 1.30 -6.24
CA LEU A 235 19.62 0.41 -5.90
C LEU A 235 19.32 -1.07 -6.17
N GLY A 236 18.12 -1.51 -5.83
CA GLY A 236 17.66 -2.89 -6.06
C GLY A 236 17.51 -3.24 -7.54
N LEU A 237 17.36 -2.24 -8.39
CA LEU A 237 17.16 -2.39 -9.84
C LEU A 237 18.42 -2.17 -10.68
N ARG A 238 19.59 -2.04 -10.07
CA ARG A 238 20.87 -1.76 -10.80
C ARG A 238 21.24 -2.79 -11.84
N LYS A 239 20.77 -4.03 -11.69
CA LYS A 239 21.04 -5.12 -12.64
C LYS A 239 20.04 -5.17 -13.80
N VAL A 240 18.97 -4.38 -13.74
CA VAL A 240 17.96 -4.28 -14.82
C VAL A 240 18.49 -3.33 -15.89
N ARG A 241 18.50 -3.78 -17.13
CA ARG A 241 18.82 -2.92 -18.28
C ARG A 241 17.62 -2.02 -18.55
N GLN A 242 17.78 -0.72 -18.28
CA GLN A 242 16.71 0.27 -18.39
C GLN A 242 17.09 1.38 -19.36
N THR A 243 16.11 1.88 -20.10
CA THR A 243 16.27 3.04 -20.99
C THR A 243 16.62 4.31 -20.21
N TYR A 244 16.14 4.42 -18.98
CA TYR A 244 16.40 5.53 -18.07
C TYR A 244 16.25 5.10 -16.61
N SER A 245 16.86 5.82 -15.68
CA SER A 245 16.59 5.64 -14.26
C SER A 245 15.27 6.31 -13.90
N PHE A 246 14.28 5.52 -13.49
CA PHE A 246 12.97 6.03 -13.04
C PHE A 246 13.11 7.12 -11.96
N ARG A 247 14.00 6.92 -10.99
CA ARG A 247 14.27 7.90 -9.93
C ARG A 247 14.83 9.23 -10.47
N ARG A 248 15.72 9.20 -11.44
CA ARG A 248 16.29 10.44 -12.02
C ARG A 248 15.26 11.18 -12.85
N GLU A 249 14.49 10.48 -13.66
CA GLU A 249 13.41 11.08 -14.47
C GLU A 249 12.31 11.67 -13.60
N SER A 250 11.87 10.97 -12.58
CA SER A 250 10.86 11.48 -11.64
C SER A 250 11.36 12.70 -10.84
N ALA A 251 12.64 12.76 -10.48
CA ALA A 251 13.21 13.89 -9.76
C ALA A 251 13.23 15.18 -10.59
N ARG A 252 13.34 15.07 -11.93
CA ARG A 252 13.31 16.21 -12.87
C ARG A 252 11.91 16.78 -13.13
N ARG A 253 10.87 16.03 -12.74
CA ARG A 253 9.47 16.31 -13.05
C ARG A 253 8.66 16.59 -11.78
N PRO A 254 8.60 17.87 -11.34
CA PRO A 254 7.92 18.23 -10.10
C PRO A 254 6.40 18.18 -10.19
N VAL A 255 5.84 18.20 -11.41
CA VAL A 255 4.41 18.20 -11.70
C VAL A 255 4.03 17.02 -12.60
N ILE A 256 2.76 16.72 -12.71
CA ILE A 256 2.25 15.70 -13.61
C ILE A 256 2.30 16.22 -15.05
N ASP A 257 3.10 15.56 -15.87
CA ASP A 257 3.24 15.84 -17.30
C ASP A 257 2.83 14.64 -18.17
N ALA A 258 3.13 14.68 -19.45
CA ALA A 258 2.83 13.61 -20.38
C ALA A 258 3.54 12.30 -20.01
N TRP A 259 4.76 12.37 -19.49
CA TRP A 259 5.50 11.17 -19.07
C TRP A 259 4.82 10.47 -17.89
N TYR A 260 4.42 11.19 -16.83
CA TYR A 260 3.68 10.57 -15.73
C TYR A 260 2.34 9.98 -16.19
N ARG A 261 1.62 10.71 -17.07
CA ARG A 261 0.36 10.20 -17.62
C ARG A 261 0.54 8.92 -18.43
N SER A 262 1.65 8.76 -19.14
CA SER A 262 1.94 7.51 -19.87
C SER A 262 2.22 6.31 -18.97
N LEU A 263 2.62 6.55 -17.71
CA LEU A 263 2.87 5.51 -16.72
C LEU A 263 1.58 5.00 -16.04
N ASP A 264 0.48 5.72 -16.14
CA ASP A 264 -0.78 5.33 -15.51
C ASP A 264 -1.53 4.33 -16.39
N PRO A 265 -2.00 3.19 -15.84
CA PRO A 265 -2.90 2.30 -16.57
C PRO A 265 -4.29 2.94 -16.74
N ASP A 266 -4.96 2.63 -17.83
CA ASP A 266 -6.39 2.94 -17.98
C ASP A 266 -7.22 1.99 -17.11
N LEU A 267 -7.54 2.41 -15.89
CA LEU A 267 -8.32 1.60 -14.97
C LEU A 267 -9.74 1.34 -15.48
N SER A 268 -10.31 2.25 -16.28
CA SER A 268 -11.65 2.09 -16.83
C SER A 268 -11.73 0.98 -17.88
N ALA A 269 -10.60 0.60 -18.47
CA ALA A 269 -10.51 -0.51 -19.39
C ALA A 269 -10.49 -1.90 -18.71
N ILE A 270 -10.33 -1.97 -17.37
CA ILE A 270 -10.23 -3.23 -16.63
C ILE A 270 -11.63 -3.73 -16.27
N GLU A 271 -12.05 -4.81 -16.93
CA GLU A 271 -13.38 -5.42 -16.77
C GLU A 271 -13.32 -6.81 -16.12
N VAL A 272 -12.16 -7.46 -16.12
CA VAL A 272 -11.99 -8.79 -15.52
C VAL A 272 -12.23 -8.76 -14.01
N PRO A 273 -12.75 -9.85 -13.42
CA PRO A 273 -12.87 -10.00 -11.97
C PRO A 273 -11.58 -9.64 -11.23
N ALA A 274 -11.71 -8.94 -10.11
CA ALA A 274 -10.57 -8.44 -9.36
C ALA A 274 -10.71 -8.66 -7.84
N LEU A 275 -9.67 -9.25 -7.22
CA LEU A 275 -9.47 -9.32 -5.78
C LEU A 275 -8.37 -8.34 -5.39
N VAL A 276 -8.75 -7.13 -5.01
CA VAL A 276 -7.80 -6.07 -4.67
C VAL A 276 -7.48 -6.10 -3.19
N CYS A 277 -6.21 -6.18 -2.83
CA CYS A 277 -5.79 -5.98 -1.44
C CYS A 277 -5.37 -4.53 -1.19
N GLY A 278 -6.07 -3.87 -0.26
CA GLY A 278 -5.79 -2.53 0.23
C GLY A 278 -5.40 -2.54 1.71
N SER A 279 -4.11 -2.44 2.01
CA SER A 279 -3.60 -2.41 3.38
C SER A 279 -3.74 -1.03 4.01
N PHE A 280 -4.12 -0.95 5.28
CA PHE A 280 -4.06 0.29 6.07
C PHE A 280 -2.70 0.50 6.74
N SER A 281 -1.73 -0.40 6.55
CA SER A 281 -0.37 -0.28 7.07
C SER A 281 0.61 0.35 6.08
N ASP A 282 0.28 0.41 4.79
CA ASP A 282 1.17 0.88 3.72
C ASP A 282 0.77 2.27 3.17
N ASN A 283 0.44 3.21 4.06
CA ASN A 283 0.05 4.58 3.70
C ASN A 283 1.12 5.33 2.88
N ASN A 284 2.38 4.93 2.99
CA ASN A 284 3.49 5.60 2.32
C ASN A 284 3.61 5.24 0.84
N LEU A 285 3.04 4.11 0.39
CA LEU A 285 3.32 3.58 -0.93
C LEU A 285 2.07 3.06 -1.65
N HIS A 286 1.41 2.01 -1.14
CA HIS A 286 0.43 1.25 -1.94
C HIS A 286 -1.05 1.50 -1.58
N SER A 287 -1.35 1.80 -0.32
CA SER A 287 -2.74 1.85 0.19
C SER A 287 -3.68 2.71 -0.66
N ARG A 288 -3.27 3.95 -0.96
CA ARG A 288 -4.11 4.89 -1.75
C ARG A 288 -4.39 4.37 -3.15
N GLY A 289 -3.35 3.84 -3.82
CA GLY A 289 -3.50 3.36 -5.18
C GLY A 289 -4.26 2.05 -5.28
N SER A 290 -4.13 1.15 -4.30
CA SER A 290 -4.93 -0.08 -4.25
C SER A 290 -6.42 0.23 -4.09
N ILE A 291 -6.76 1.14 -3.18
CA ILE A 291 -8.16 1.57 -2.98
C ILE A 291 -8.69 2.27 -4.22
N ALA A 292 -7.92 3.19 -4.81
CA ALA A 292 -8.29 3.86 -6.05
C ALA A 292 -8.48 2.87 -7.22
N GLY A 293 -7.65 1.81 -7.29
CA GLY A 293 -7.83 0.72 -8.24
C GLY A 293 -9.17 0.03 -8.06
N PHE A 294 -9.49 -0.42 -6.84
CA PHE A 294 -10.78 -1.02 -6.53
C PHE A 294 -11.97 -0.14 -6.91
N GLU A 295 -11.89 1.16 -6.63
CA GLU A 295 -12.99 2.10 -6.90
C GLU A 295 -13.19 2.40 -8.38
N ARG A 296 -12.11 2.42 -9.19
CA ARG A 296 -12.12 2.98 -10.55
C ARG A 296 -12.11 1.96 -11.68
N ILE A 297 -11.82 0.68 -11.41
CA ILE A 297 -11.94 -0.35 -12.45
C ILE A 297 -13.40 -0.57 -12.83
N SER A 298 -13.66 -0.92 -14.10
CA SER A 298 -15.00 -1.20 -14.62
C SER A 298 -15.50 -2.62 -14.32
N SER A 299 -14.68 -3.44 -13.63
CA SER A 299 -15.08 -4.80 -13.28
C SER A 299 -16.36 -4.79 -12.44
N ALA A 300 -17.37 -5.54 -12.89
CA ALA A 300 -18.61 -5.76 -12.15
C ALA A 300 -18.36 -6.62 -10.88
N GLU A 301 -17.43 -7.56 -10.96
CA GLU A 301 -17.06 -8.48 -9.87
C GLU A 301 -15.68 -8.10 -9.32
N ARG A 302 -15.68 -7.14 -8.39
CA ARG A 302 -14.48 -6.69 -7.70
C ARG A 302 -14.65 -6.78 -6.20
N HIS A 303 -13.61 -7.26 -5.52
CA HIS A 303 -13.57 -7.51 -4.09
C HIS A 303 -12.41 -6.72 -3.47
N LEU A 304 -12.63 -6.11 -2.30
CA LEU A 304 -11.60 -5.41 -1.53
C LEU A 304 -11.26 -6.23 -0.28
N TYR A 305 -10.04 -6.70 -0.20
CA TYR A 305 -9.49 -7.34 0.99
C TYR A 305 -8.69 -6.30 1.78
N THR A 306 -9.10 -5.97 3.00
CA THR A 306 -8.36 -5.01 3.83
C THR A 306 -7.66 -5.68 4.99
N HIS A 307 -6.53 -5.13 5.39
CA HIS A 307 -5.81 -5.51 6.60
C HIS A 307 -4.94 -4.36 7.11
N ARG A 308 -4.42 -4.51 8.33
CA ARG A 308 -3.41 -3.62 8.89
C ARG A 308 -2.24 -4.39 9.51
N GLY A 309 -2.03 -5.61 9.05
CA GLY A 309 -0.88 -6.44 9.37
C GLY A 309 0.34 -6.14 8.49
N GLY A 310 1.40 -6.90 8.66
CA GLY A 310 2.58 -6.85 7.78
C GLY A 310 2.27 -7.43 6.41
N LYS A 311 2.68 -6.73 5.37
CA LYS A 311 2.40 -7.02 3.96
C LYS A 311 2.57 -8.51 3.60
N TRP A 312 3.76 -9.03 3.76
CA TRP A 312 4.07 -10.41 3.36
C TRP A 312 3.52 -11.45 4.32
N ALA A 313 3.47 -11.14 5.64
CA ALA A 313 2.88 -12.04 6.62
C ALA A 313 1.42 -12.31 6.30
N VAL A 314 0.67 -11.28 5.91
CA VAL A 314 -0.74 -11.44 5.49
C VAL A 314 -0.84 -12.12 4.13
N PHE A 315 -0.01 -11.76 3.14
CA PHE A 315 -0.08 -12.37 1.81
C PHE A 315 0.07 -13.91 1.82
N TYR A 316 0.95 -14.41 2.69
CA TYR A 316 1.21 -15.85 2.81
C TYR A 316 0.42 -16.55 3.92
N ASP A 317 -0.41 -15.84 4.70
CA ASP A 317 -1.23 -16.48 5.73
C ASP A 317 -2.34 -17.34 5.15
N GLN A 318 -2.91 -18.19 6.00
CA GLN A 318 -3.95 -19.14 5.59
C GLN A 318 -5.24 -18.44 5.16
N GLU A 319 -5.64 -17.35 5.81
CA GLU A 319 -6.87 -16.63 5.50
C GLU A 319 -6.77 -15.97 4.11
N ALA A 320 -5.68 -15.25 3.86
CA ALA A 320 -5.46 -14.61 2.57
C ALA A 320 -5.31 -15.63 1.44
N ARG A 321 -4.54 -16.71 1.65
CA ARG A 321 -4.41 -17.81 0.67
C ARG A 321 -5.76 -18.46 0.38
N THR A 322 -6.61 -18.63 1.39
CA THR A 322 -7.96 -19.19 1.19
C THR A 322 -8.84 -18.25 0.37
N ALA A 323 -8.78 -16.93 0.63
CA ALA A 323 -9.50 -15.94 -0.17
C ALA A 323 -9.01 -15.91 -1.62
N GLN A 324 -7.69 -15.91 -1.84
CA GLN A 324 -7.08 -15.98 -3.16
C GLN A 324 -7.50 -17.26 -3.90
N LEU A 325 -7.45 -18.43 -3.23
CA LEU A 325 -7.83 -19.69 -3.83
C LEU A 325 -9.32 -19.70 -4.21
N ARG A 326 -10.22 -19.32 -3.30
CA ARG A 326 -11.67 -19.24 -3.59
C ARG A 326 -11.97 -18.35 -4.78
N PHE A 327 -11.27 -17.22 -4.89
CA PHE A 327 -11.39 -16.30 -6.00
C PHE A 327 -10.99 -16.96 -7.32
N PHE A 328 -9.83 -17.60 -7.39
CA PHE A 328 -9.37 -18.26 -8.62
C PHE A 328 -10.09 -19.56 -8.92
N GLU A 329 -10.54 -20.33 -7.93
CA GLU A 329 -11.40 -21.50 -8.15
C GLU A 329 -12.68 -21.12 -8.91
N ARG A 330 -13.27 -19.97 -8.54
CA ARG A 330 -14.45 -19.45 -9.21
C ARG A 330 -14.16 -18.97 -10.63
N HIS A 331 -13.14 -18.12 -10.80
CA HIS A 331 -12.93 -17.39 -12.06
C HIS A 331 -12.05 -18.11 -13.07
N LEU A 332 -11.17 -19.00 -12.65
CA LEU A 332 -10.30 -19.76 -13.55
C LEU A 332 -10.75 -21.19 -13.78
N LYS A 333 -11.42 -21.82 -12.79
CA LYS A 333 -11.92 -23.20 -12.90
C LYS A 333 -13.44 -23.28 -13.04
N GLY A 334 -14.17 -22.19 -12.94
CA GLY A 334 -15.63 -22.16 -13.02
C GLY A 334 -16.33 -22.94 -11.89
N ARG A 335 -15.65 -23.16 -10.75
CA ARG A 335 -16.21 -23.89 -9.63
C ARG A 335 -17.26 -23.06 -8.89
N ASP A 336 -18.34 -23.73 -8.47
CA ASP A 336 -19.33 -23.10 -7.61
C ASP A 336 -18.85 -23.11 -6.16
N VAL A 337 -18.10 -22.06 -5.82
CA VAL A 337 -17.61 -21.79 -4.46
C VAL A 337 -18.26 -20.53 -3.91
N PRO A 338 -18.41 -20.39 -2.58
CA PRO A 338 -18.97 -19.18 -1.99
C PRO A 338 -18.28 -17.92 -2.50
N ARG A 339 -19.06 -16.92 -2.91
CA ARG A 339 -18.50 -15.61 -3.33
C ARG A 339 -17.76 -14.96 -2.19
N LEU A 340 -16.69 -14.24 -2.53
CA LEU A 340 -16.08 -13.33 -1.58
C LEU A 340 -17.01 -12.14 -1.32
N PRO A 341 -16.95 -11.51 -0.14
CA PRO A 341 -17.69 -10.29 0.11
C PRO A 341 -17.18 -9.15 -0.79
N ARG A 342 -18.01 -8.15 -1.03
CA ARG A 342 -17.60 -6.95 -1.77
C ARG A 342 -16.41 -6.28 -1.11
N VAL A 343 -16.45 -6.18 0.21
CA VAL A 343 -15.37 -5.67 1.05
C VAL A 343 -15.23 -6.57 2.28
N ARG A 344 -14.07 -7.20 2.47
CA ARG A 344 -13.66 -7.78 3.74
C ARG A 344 -12.96 -6.70 4.53
N LEU A 345 -13.58 -6.23 5.59
CA LEU A 345 -13.08 -5.13 6.40
C LEU A 345 -12.46 -5.64 7.72
N GLU A 346 -11.21 -5.26 7.97
CA GLU A 346 -10.53 -5.48 9.25
C GLU A 346 -10.52 -4.19 10.07
N VAL A 347 -11.04 -4.22 11.29
CA VAL A 347 -11.04 -3.11 12.25
C VAL A 347 -10.04 -3.39 13.36
N ARG A 348 -9.19 -2.44 13.69
CA ARG A 348 -8.22 -2.54 14.80
C ARG A 348 -8.33 -1.38 15.78
N ASP A 349 -8.07 -1.66 17.05
CA ASP A 349 -7.88 -0.59 18.05
C ASP A 349 -6.40 -0.31 18.34
N ARG A 350 -5.49 -1.25 17.98
CA ARG A 350 -4.02 -1.13 18.07
C ARG A 350 -3.33 -2.12 17.12
N ALA A 351 -2.02 -2.05 17.00
CA ALA A 351 -1.25 -2.82 16.00
C ALA A 351 -1.42 -4.36 16.11
N ASP A 352 -1.53 -4.88 17.33
CA ASP A 352 -1.57 -6.31 17.63
C ASP A 352 -2.97 -6.85 17.99
N HIS A 353 -4.02 -6.01 17.81
CA HIS A 353 -5.37 -6.41 18.17
C HIS A 353 -6.38 -6.09 17.07
N VAL A 354 -6.91 -7.13 16.46
CA VAL A 354 -8.05 -7.07 15.54
C VAL A 354 -9.31 -7.11 16.38
N VAL A 355 -10.10 -6.05 16.31
CA VAL A 355 -11.38 -5.95 17.04
C VAL A 355 -12.44 -6.77 16.33
N GLU A 356 -12.47 -6.67 15.01
CA GLU A 356 -13.49 -7.31 14.18
C GLU A 356 -12.97 -7.49 12.76
N VAL A 357 -13.36 -8.59 12.13
CA VAL A 357 -13.33 -8.77 10.68
C VAL A 357 -14.76 -9.00 10.24
N ARG A 358 -15.24 -8.20 9.29
CA ARG A 358 -16.62 -8.26 8.83
C ARG A 358 -16.75 -7.99 7.34
N ASP A 359 -17.86 -8.45 6.79
CA ASP A 359 -18.23 -8.23 5.41
C ASP A 359 -19.03 -6.93 5.26
N GLU A 360 -18.74 -6.18 4.20
CA GLU A 360 -19.38 -4.92 3.85
C GLU A 360 -19.69 -4.87 2.35
N GLU A 361 -20.76 -4.14 1.98
CA GLU A 361 -21.25 -4.10 0.59
C GLU A 361 -20.64 -2.97 -0.25
N SER A 362 -19.98 -2.00 0.38
CA SER A 362 -19.42 -0.83 -0.30
C SER A 362 -18.14 -0.32 0.36
N TRP A 363 -17.34 0.41 -0.41
CA TRP A 363 -16.25 1.23 0.08
C TRP A 363 -16.25 2.58 -0.64
N PRO A 364 -16.19 3.74 0.07
CA PRO A 364 -16.43 3.85 1.51
C PRO A 364 -17.80 3.29 1.91
N LEU A 365 -17.98 2.97 3.22
CA LEU A 365 -19.23 2.38 3.70
C LEU A 365 -20.40 3.38 3.53
N GLU A 366 -21.53 2.95 3.00
CA GLU A 366 -22.70 3.82 2.77
C GLU A 366 -23.20 4.49 4.05
N ARG A 367 -23.10 3.79 5.20
CA ARG A 367 -23.50 4.32 6.51
C ARG A 367 -22.51 5.28 7.14
N THR A 368 -21.38 5.57 6.46
CA THR A 368 -20.39 6.52 6.98
C THR A 368 -21.00 7.89 7.21
N ARG A 369 -20.90 8.40 8.44
CA ARG A 369 -21.25 9.77 8.81
C ARG A 369 -20.00 10.63 8.77
N TRP A 370 -19.92 11.47 7.76
CA TRP A 370 -18.82 12.41 7.59
C TRP A 370 -18.93 13.54 8.61
N THR A 371 -18.22 13.40 9.73
CA THR A 371 -18.35 14.27 10.90
C THR A 371 -17.21 15.28 10.95
N PRO A 372 -17.48 16.59 10.89
CA PRO A 372 -16.43 17.59 11.02
C PRO A 372 -15.96 17.73 12.47
N ALA A 373 -14.64 17.79 12.67
CA ALA A 373 -13.98 18.18 13.90
C ALA A 373 -13.24 19.50 13.64
N HIS A 374 -13.74 20.60 14.21
CA HIS A 374 -13.26 21.95 13.94
C HIS A 374 -12.03 22.30 14.76
N LEU A 375 -11.06 22.98 14.12
CA LEU A 375 -9.88 23.49 14.81
C LEU A 375 -10.25 24.68 15.69
N THR A 376 -9.81 24.66 16.94
CA THR A 376 -10.02 25.71 17.94
C THR A 376 -8.75 25.95 18.76
N ALA A 377 -8.70 26.99 19.55
CA ALA A 377 -7.59 27.25 20.47
C ALA A 377 -7.41 26.14 21.54
N ARG A 378 -8.45 25.35 21.82
CA ARG A 378 -8.42 24.26 22.82
C ARG A 378 -8.19 22.87 22.22
N GLY A 379 -8.07 22.76 20.89
CA GLY A 379 -7.95 21.49 20.17
C GLY A 379 -9.01 21.33 19.09
N LEU A 380 -9.50 20.11 18.89
CA LEU A 380 -10.62 19.83 18.00
C LEU A 380 -11.95 19.87 18.77
N ALA A 381 -13.00 20.37 18.14
CA ALA A 381 -14.36 20.47 18.69
C ALA A 381 -15.42 20.06 17.66
N ALA A 382 -16.56 19.56 18.13
CA ALA A 382 -17.71 19.25 17.26
C ALA A 382 -18.33 20.54 16.69
N ASP A 383 -18.46 21.58 17.53
CA ASP A 383 -19.02 22.85 17.12
C ASP A 383 -17.96 23.76 16.48
N PRO A 384 -18.32 24.51 15.44
CA PRO A 384 -17.43 25.48 14.84
C PRO A 384 -17.07 26.61 15.81
N PRO A 385 -15.84 27.16 15.76
CA PRO A 385 -15.43 28.27 16.61
C PRO A 385 -16.22 29.53 16.28
N THR A 386 -16.69 30.23 17.29
CA THR A 386 -17.43 31.49 17.18
C THR A 386 -16.52 32.71 17.02
N ALA A 387 -15.24 32.59 17.37
CA ALA A 387 -14.25 33.65 17.28
C ALA A 387 -13.07 33.20 16.37
N PRO A 388 -12.42 34.19 15.70
CA PRO A 388 -11.21 33.89 14.96
C PRO A 388 -10.05 33.52 15.89
N GLY A 389 -9.16 32.66 15.41
CA GLY A 389 -7.95 32.27 16.12
C GLY A 389 -6.85 31.84 15.15
N SER A 390 -5.64 31.75 15.67
CA SER A 390 -4.50 31.30 14.90
C SER A 390 -3.44 30.63 15.77
N LEU A 391 -2.57 29.85 15.14
CA LEU A 391 -1.41 29.21 15.75
C LEU A 391 -0.23 29.25 14.79
N SER A 392 0.86 29.92 15.21
CA SER A 392 2.09 29.99 14.45
C SER A 392 3.13 29.00 14.98
N PHE A 393 3.88 28.38 14.06
CA PHE A 393 4.97 27.47 14.43
C PHE A 393 6.14 27.53 13.43
N ASP A 394 7.34 27.19 13.91
CA ASP A 394 8.50 26.96 13.05
C ASP A 394 8.34 25.62 12.31
N VAL A 395 8.35 25.65 10.99
CA VAL A 395 8.02 24.49 10.13
C VAL A 395 9.00 23.32 10.29
N ARG A 396 10.23 23.57 10.73
CA ARG A 396 11.25 22.53 10.93
C ARG A 396 11.34 21.98 12.35
N ARG A 397 11.12 22.82 13.31
CA ARG A 397 11.36 22.49 14.73
C ARG A 397 10.09 22.01 15.43
N GLN A 398 8.98 22.59 15.06
CA GLN A 398 7.70 22.41 15.75
C GLN A 398 6.66 21.79 14.81
N GLY A 399 5.45 21.75 15.25
CA GLY A 399 4.23 21.41 14.52
C GLY A 399 3.04 21.76 15.38
N ALA A 400 1.91 22.04 14.75
CA ALA A 400 0.66 22.27 15.42
C ALA A 400 0.03 20.93 15.84
N ARG A 401 -0.60 20.90 17.01
CA ARG A 401 -1.31 19.73 17.54
C ARG A 401 -2.67 20.12 18.06
N PHE A 402 -3.68 19.36 17.65
CA PHE A 402 -5.07 19.56 18.09
C PHE A 402 -5.62 18.22 18.58
N GLY A 403 -6.01 18.16 19.84
CA GLY A 403 -6.54 16.95 20.46
C GLY A 403 -8.05 16.94 20.55
N TRP A 404 -8.64 15.76 20.52
CA TRP A 404 -10.05 15.50 20.79
C TRP A 404 -10.18 14.22 21.61
N THR A 405 -10.78 14.31 22.79
CA THR A 405 -11.08 13.13 23.61
C THR A 405 -12.41 12.54 23.17
N VAL A 406 -12.39 11.28 22.82
CA VAL A 406 -13.55 10.52 22.37
C VAL A 406 -14.41 10.18 23.61
N LYS A 407 -15.71 10.47 23.55
CA LYS A 407 -16.64 10.30 24.70
C LYS A 407 -17.22 8.88 24.76
N GLU A 408 -17.36 8.24 23.63
CA GLU A 408 -17.89 6.89 23.46
C GLU A 408 -17.05 6.11 22.45
N ASP A 409 -17.15 4.79 22.46
CA ASP A 409 -16.45 3.96 21.48
C ASP A 409 -16.82 4.42 20.07
N THR A 410 -15.83 4.83 19.30
CA THR A 410 -16.01 5.44 17.98
C THR A 410 -15.13 4.76 16.93
N GLU A 411 -15.76 4.14 15.96
CA GLU A 411 -15.06 3.59 14.80
C GLU A 411 -14.89 4.67 13.73
N LEU A 412 -13.64 4.82 13.27
CA LEU A 412 -13.28 5.67 12.14
C LEU A 412 -12.81 4.75 10.99
N THR A 413 -13.69 4.55 10.00
CA THR A 413 -13.41 3.68 8.84
C THR A 413 -13.66 4.41 7.53
N GLY A 414 -12.59 4.65 6.79
CA GLY A 414 -12.60 5.37 5.53
C GLY A 414 -11.44 6.37 5.39
N PRO A 415 -11.38 7.11 4.28
CA PRO A 415 -10.48 8.25 4.09
C PRO A 415 -10.86 9.40 5.00
N MET A 416 -9.91 10.31 5.26
CA MET A 416 -10.12 11.54 6.02
C MET A 416 -9.70 12.74 5.19
N ALA A 417 -10.35 13.89 5.38
CA ALA A 417 -9.98 15.14 4.72
C ALA A 417 -9.74 16.25 5.74
N LEU A 418 -8.68 17.01 5.54
CA LEU A 418 -8.35 18.16 6.39
C LEU A 418 -8.39 19.44 5.55
N ARG A 419 -9.24 20.39 5.94
CA ARG A 419 -9.19 21.77 5.42
C ARG A 419 -8.47 22.66 6.40
N LEU A 420 -7.45 23.36 5.93
CA LEU A 420 -6.67 24.35 6.65
C LEU A 420 -6.76 25.71 5.95
N TYR A 421 -6.45 26.77 6.70
CA TYR A 421 -6.19 28.12 6.21
C TYR A 421 -4.78 28.48 6.64
N VAL A 422 -3.87 28.61 5.66
CA VAL A 422 -2.43 28.66 5.90
C VAL A 422 -1.87 29.99 5.43
N GLU A 423 -1.02 30.61 6.25
CA GLU A 423 -0.24 31.79 5.94
C GLU A 423 1.25 31.48 6.09
N LEU A 424 2.04 31.87 5.10
CA LEU A 424 3.50 31.79 5.13
C LEU A 424 4.12 33.16 5.33
N HIS A 425 5.18 33.25 6.15
CA HIS A 425 5.82 34.52 6.45
C HIS A 425 7.13 34.73 5.69
N ASP A 426 7.94 33.69 5.57
CA ASP A 426 9.31 33.79 5.05
C ASP A 426 9.53 32.86 3.82
N ALA A 427 8.46 32.41 3.19
CA ALA A 427 8.52 31.50 2.06
C ALA A 427 7.25 31.66 1.22
N ASP A 428 7.31 31.23 -0.03
CA ASP A 428 6.20 31.18 -0.99
C ASP A 428 5.68 29.76 -1.25
N ASP A 429 6.27 28.77 -0.59
CA ASP A 429 5.86 27.36 -0.66
C ASP A 429 6.23 26.60 0.60
N LEU A 430 5.49 25.53 0.89
CA LEU A 430 5.70 24.66 2.03
C LEU A 430 5.17 23.25 1.76
N ASP A 431 5.96 22.24 2.15
CA ASP A 431 5.50 20.86 2.24
C ASP A 431 4.88 20.62 3.62
N LEU A 432 3.57 20.40 3.66
CA LEU A 432 2.87 19.98 4.86
C LEU A 432 2.81 18.45 4.93
N VAL A 433 3.08 17.91 6.10
CA VAL A 433 2.83 16.51 6.48
C VAL A 433 1.88 16.50 7.66
N VAL A 434 0.78 15.79 7.49
CA VAL A 434 -0.31 15.71 8.46
C VAL A 434 -0.45 14.29 8.97
N GLY A 435 -0.72 14.13 10.26
CA GLY A 435 -0.96 12.82 10.86
C GLY A 435 -2.15 12.85 11.82
N VAL A 436 -2.96 11.80 11.79
CA VAL A 436 -3.93 11.49 12.84
C VAL A 436 -3.33 10.41 13.73
N GLU A 437 -3.19 10.71 15.01
CA GLU A 437 -2.61 9.84 16.03
C GLU A 437 -3.69 9.38 17.02
N LYS A 438 -3.57 8.15 17.49
CA LYS A 438 -4.35 7.63 18.61
C LYS A 438 -3.51 7.67 19.88
N TRP A 439 -4.10 8.13 20.99
CA TRP A 439 -3.47 8.23 22.30
C TRP A 439 -4.38 7.64 23.37
N SER A 440 -3.80 6.87 24.30
CA SER A 440 -4.50 6.25 25.40
C SER A 440 -3.68 6.42 26.69
N GLY A 441 -4.27 6.89 27.76
CA GLY A 441 -3.59 7.15 29.03
C GLY A 441 -2.35 8.06 28.88
N GLY A 442 -2.38 9.06 28.03
CA GLY A 442 -1.25 9.96 27.75
C GLY A 442 -0.13 9.35 26.90
N ARG A 443 -0.31 8.16 26.35
CA ARG A 443 0.67 7.44 25.54
C ARG A 443 0.21 7.29 24.10
N PHE A 444 1.12 7.44 23.15
CA PHE A 444 0.87 7.19 21.74
C PHE A 444 0.61 5.70 21.48
N VAL A 445 -0.52 5.37 20.86
CA VAL A 445 -0.88 4.02 20.40
C VAL A 445 -0.47 3.88 18.93
N PRO A 446 0.65 3.24 18.64
CA PRO A 446 1.11 3.08 17.26
C PRO A 446 0.43 1.90 16.58
N PHE A 447 0.34 1.98 15.26
CA PHE A 447 -0.06 0.89 14.39
C PHE A 447 1.15 0.31 13.63
N GLU A 448 0.92 -0.77 12.89
CA GLU A 448 1.94 -1.34 12.01
C GLU A 448 2.16 -0.39 10.83
N GLY A 449 3.41 -0.18 10.47
CA GLY A 449 3.80 0.60 9.29
C GLY A 449 4.21 -0.32 8.16
N SER A 450 4.36 0.25 6.97
CA SER A 450 4.89 -0.43 5.80
C SER A 450 6.15 -1.21 6.15
N TYR A 451 6.27 -2.41 5.65
CA TYR A 451 7.43 -3.29 5.87
C TYR A 451 7.68 -3.66 7.35
N GLY A 452 6.68 -3.62 8.21
CA GLY A 452 6.81 -3.94 9.64
C GLY A 452 7.66 -2.95 10.41
N TYR A 453 7.83 -1.73 9.90
CA TYR A 453 8.69 -0.72 10.48
C TYR A 453 7.95 0.46 11.07
N GLY A 454 8.54 0.97 12.16
CA GLY A 454 8.15 2.21 12.75
C GLY A 454 6.91 2.12 13.62
N ARG A 455 6.50 3.28 14.01
CA ARG A 455 5.33 3.54 14.85
C ARG A 455 4.38 4.35 13.97
N ASP A 456 3.55 3.65 13.21
CA ASP A 456 2.64 4.31 12.29
C ASP A 456 1.47 4.97 13.01
N ARG A 457 0.86 5.91 12.33
CA ARG A 457 -0.31 6.67 12.77
C ARG A 457 -1.58 6.03 12.27
N VAL A 458 -2.72 6.51 12.74
CA VAL A 458 -4.03 6.12 12.22
C VAL A 458 -4.12 6.44 10.73
N ALA A 459 -3.74 7.66 10.35
CA ALA A 459 -3.68 8.09 8.97
C ALA A 459 -2.59 9.16 8.78
N THR A 460 -2.06 9.28 7.56
CA THR A 460 -1.09 10.31 7.17
C THR A 460 -1.48 10.93 5.84
N GLY A 461 -1.27 12.23 5.71
CA GLY A 461 -1.50 13.00 4.49
C GLY A 461 -0.33 13.92 4.17
N TRP A 462 -0.22 14.33 2.92
CA TRP A 462 0.83 15.20 2.39
C TRP A 462 0.21 16.26 1.51
N GLN A 463 0.73 17.49 1.55
CA GLN A 463 0.36 18.54 0.61
C GLN A 463 1.47 19.57 0.45
N ASN A 464 1.93 19.76 -0.77
CA ASN A 464 2.74 20.91 -1.15
C ASN A 464 1.81 22.09 -1.41
N LEU A 465 2.05 23.23 -0.78
CA LEU A 465 1.14 24.38 -0.84
C LEU A 465 1.05 25.02 -2.23
N ALA A 466 2.14 25.03 -2.96
CA ALA A 466 2.13 25.56 -4.34
C ALA A 466 1.39 24.62 -5.31
N LEU A 467 1.06 23.40 -4.92
CA LEU A 467 0.29 22.42 -5.69
C LEU A 467 -1.10 22.13 -5.07
N ARG A 468 -1.69 23.13 -4.39
CA ARG A 468 -2.96 23.00 -3.65
C ARG A 468 -4.21 22.97 -4.51
N ALA A 469 -4.12 23.38 -5.79
CA ALA A 469 -5.25 23.34 -6.70
C ALA A 469 -5.77 21.91 -6.85
N LEU A 470 -7.09 21.74 -6.72
CA LEU A 470 -7.74 20.43 -6.77
C LEU A 470 -8.08 20.01 -8.20
N ASP A 471 -8.01 18.73 -8.46
CA ASP A 471 -8.60 18.08 -9.62
C ASP A 471 -10.10 17.87 -9.35
N ALA A 472 -10.96 18.62 -10.02
CA ALA A 472 -12.40 18.58 -9.81
C ALA A 472 -13.03 17.23 -10.22
N GLY A 473 -12.45 16.54 -11.20
CA GLY A 473 -12.94 15.24 -11.67
C GLY A 473 -12.60 14.08 -10.74
N LEU A 474 -11.51 14.20 -9.99
CA LEU A 474 -11.03 13.17 -9.07
C LEU A 474 -11.40 13.42 -7.61
N SER A 475 -11.67 14.67 -7.24
CA SER A 475 -11.90 15.06 -5.84
C SER A 475 -13.32 14.74 -5.37
N ARG A 476 -13.39 14.29 -4.11
CA ARG A 476 -14.65 14.15 -3.34
C ARG A 476 -14.53 14.99 -2.06
N PRO A 477 -15.62 15.38 -1.41
CA PRO A 477 -15.57 16.19 -0.18
C PRO A 477 -14.70 15.58 0.94
N PHE A 478 -14.62 14.26 0.98
CA PHE A 478 -13.86 13.49 1.96
C PHE A 478 -12.52 12.97 1.43
N GLU A 479 -12.21 13.20 0.16
CA GLU A 479 -10.98 12.77 -0.50
C GLU A 479 -10.56 13.82 -1.55
N PRO A 480 -10.03 14.99 -1.11
CA PRO A 480 -9.52 15.99 -2.03
C PRO A 480 -8.27 15.46 -2.76
N VAL A 481 -8.24 15.59 -4.07
CA VAL A 481 -7.12 15.15 -4.90
C VAL A 481 -6.47 16.37 -5.55
N PRO A 482 -5.21 16.71 -5.23
CA PRO A 482 -4.54 17.82 -5.88
C PRO A 482 -4.27 17.52 -7.35
N ALA A 483 -4.50 18.50 -8.22
CA ALA A 483 -4.25 18.36 -9.67
C ALA A 483 -2.77 18.13 -9.96
N CYS A 484 -1.89 18.81 -9.25
CA CYS A 484 -0.44 18.75 -9.41
C CYS A 484 0.04 19.03 -10.87
N LEU A 485 -0.65 19.88 -11.60
CA LEU A 485 -0.31 20.25 -12.99
C LEU A 485 0.54 21.51 -13.05
N GLU A 486 0.27 22.46 -12.19
CA GLU A 486 0.91 23.79 -12.17
C GLU A 486 1.18 24.21 -10.74
N ARG A 487 2.27 24.96 -10.55
CA ARG A 487 2.64 25.52 -9.25
C ARG A 487 2.08 26.94 -9.11
N GLU A 488 1.35 27.16 -8.04
CA GLU A 488 0.84 28.48 -7.64
C GLU A 488 1.49 28.88 -6.31
N PRO A 489 2.60 29.65 -6.31
CA PRO A 489 3.23 30.13 -5.08
C PRO A 489 2.24 30.83 -4.15
N VAL A 490 2.47 30.74 -2.86
CA VAL A 490 1.67 31.42 -1.84
C VAL A 490 2.33 32.76 -1.52
N PRO A 491 1.74 33.90 -1.86
CA PRO A 491 2.33 35.19 -1.51
C PRO A 491 2.50 35.34 0.00
N ALA A 492 3.63 35.88 0.43
CA ALA A 492 3.91 36.08 1.86
C ALA A 492 2.81 36.91 2.53
N GLY A 493 2.37 36.49 3.70
CA GLY A 493 1.27 37.11 4.45
C GLY A 493 -0.14 36.88 3.90
N GLN A 494 -0.29 36.15 2.78
CA GLN A 494 -1.60 35.79 2.27
C GLN A 494 -2.08 34.49 2.93
N VAL A 495 -3.34 34.50 3.39
CA VAL A 495 -4.00 33.29 3.90
C VAL A 495 -4.67 32.54 2.76
N VAL A 496 -4.27 31.29 2.52
CA VAL A 496 -4.85 30.43 1.48
C VAL A 496 -5.55 29.22 2.07
N PRO A 497 -6.68 28.76 1.49
CA PRO A 497 -7.27 27.48 1.85
C PRO A 497 -6.46 26.32 1.26
N VAL A 498 -6.35 25.24 2.02
CA VAL A 498 -5.65 24.03 1.61
C VAL A 498 -6.44 22.82 2.04
N ASP A 499 -6.78 21.95 1.08
CA ASP A 499 -7.45 20.67 1.34
C ASP A 499 -6.44 19.52 1.21
N ILE A 500 -6.38 18.65 2.22
CA ILE A 500 -5.40 17.57 2.32
C ILE A 500 -6.15 16.26 2.53
N ALA A 501 -5.97 15.31 1.61
CA ALA A 501 -6.42 13.94 1.82
C ALA A 501 -5.46 13.20 2.76
N LEU A 502 -6.00 12.49 3.73
CA LEU A 502 -5.28 11.53 4.54
C LEU A 502 -5.67 10.11 4.09
N GLY A 503 -4.70 9.20 4.15
CA GLY A 503 -4.92 7.80 3.82
C GLY A 503 -6.06 7.18 4.60
N ALA A 504 -6.74 6.22 4.00
CA ALA A 504 -7.83 5.49 4.64
C ALA A 504 -7.33 4.69 5.86
N SER A 505 -8.21 4.51 6.81
CA SER A 505 -7.98 3.71 8.02
C SER A 505 -9.25 2.97 8.40
N SER A 506 -9.13 1.95 9.24
CA SER A 506 -10.22 1.33 9.97
C SER A 506 -9.76 1.13 11.41
N THR A 507 -10.16 2.06 12.27
CA THR A 507 -9.63 2.17 13.64
C THR A 507 -10.74 2.45 14.63
N LEU A 508 -10.84 1.60 15.67
CA LEU A 508 -11.70 1.83 16.80
C LEU A 508 -10.98 2.67 17.86
N PHE A 509 -11.56 3.76 18.26
CA PHE A 509 -11.20 4.56 19.44
C PHE A 509 -12.14 4.20 20.58
N ARG A 510 -11.59 3.85 21.74
CA ARG A 510 -12.38 3.58 22.96
C ARG A 510 -12.70 4.88 23.70
N ALA A 511 -13.78 4.88 24.45
CA ALA A 511 -14.14 6.00 25.31
C ALA A 511 -12.96 6.42 26.20
N GLY A 512 -12.68 7.72 26.29
CA GLY A 512 -11.55 8.29 27.02
C GLY A 512 -10.23 8.34 26.25
N GLU A 513 -10.11 7.67 25.12
CA GLU A 513 -8.94 7.82 24.25
C GLU A 513 -8.97 9.15 23.51
N GLN A 514 -7.80 9.56 23.03
CA GLN A 514 -7.65 10.84 22.34
C GLN A 514 -7.20 10.66 20.90
N LEU A 515 -7.94 11.28 19.98
CA LEU A 515 -7.47 11.56 18.63
C LEU A 515 -6.64 12.84 18.66
N ARG A 516 -5.45 12.82 18.05
CA ARG A 516 -4.60 14.01 17.86
C ARG A 516 -4.29 14.23 16.40
N LEU A 517 -4.70 15.38 15.90
CA LEU A 517 -4.24 15.91 14.61
C LEU A 517 -2.88 16.57 14.80
N VAL A 518 -1.91 16.20 13.96
CA VAL A 518 -0.57 16.80 13.92
C VAL A 518 -0.34 17.38 12.55
N VAL A 519 0.05 18.67 12.46
CA VAL A 519 0.39 19.36 11.22
C VAL A 519 1.82 19.87 11.33
N ALA A 520 2.70 19.54 10.39
CA ALA A 520 4.10 19.95 10.43
C ALA A 520 4.65 20.19 9.02
N GLY A 521 5.66 21.05 8.90
CA GLY A 521 6.44 21.24 7.67
C GLY A 521 7.63 20.28 7.55
N ARG A 522 7.55 19.12 8.16
CA ARG A 522 8.60 18.09 8.16
C ARG A 522 8.01 16.70 8.27
N TRP A 523 8.79 15.71 7.83
CA TRP A 523 8.41 14.31 8.03
C TRP A 523 8.18 13.99 9.50
N LEU A 524 7.07 13.33 9.80
CA LEU A 524 6.62 13.06 11.17
C LEU A 524 7.31 11.86 11.83
N SER A 525 8.00 11.04 11.05
CA SER A 525 8.72 9.87 11.57
C SER A 525 10.23 10.13 11.65
N PRO A 526 10.94 9.51 12.60
CA PRO A 526 12.39 9.58 12.63
C PRO A 526 13.01 9.08 11.34
N ARG A 527 14.07 9.72 10.86
CA ARG A 527 14.83 9.29 9.66
C ARG A 527 15.78 8.13 9.95
N ASN A 528 15.81 7.64 11.18
CA ASN A 528 16.65 6.53 11.58
C ASN A 528 16.09 5.22 11.02
N PRO A 529 16.85 4.44 10.24
CA PRO A 529 16.38 3.17 9.67
C PRO A 529 16.04 2.12 10.72
N LEU A 530 16.52 2.23 11.96
CA LEU A 530 16.20 1.29 13.04
C LEU A 530 14.91 1.64 13.79
N THR A 531 14.50 2.89 13.83
CA THR A 531 13.36 3.35 14.62
C THR A 531 12.30 4.13 13.84
N GLY A 532 12.60 4.51 12.59
CA GLY A 532 11.70 5.22 11.68
C GLY A 532 10.85 4.30 10.81
N GLN A 533 10.06 4.88 9.94
CA GLN A 533 9.30 4.17 8.89
C GLN A 533 10.19 3.94 7.66
N PHE A 534 11.27 3.16 7.86
CA PHE A 534 12.12 2.78 6.74
C PHE A 534 11.33 1.93 5.72
N PRO A 535 11.53 2.09 4.39
CA PRO A 535 12.46 3.04 3.78
C PRO A 535 11.88 4.43 3.51
N ALA A 536 10.60 4.70 3.79
CA ALA A 536 9.94 5.95 3.46
C ALA A 536 10.60 7.17 4.13
N SER A 537 10.85 8.20 3.36
CA SER A 537 11.39 9.47 3.83
C SER A 537 10.95 10.62 2.92
N TYR A 538 10.47 11.67 3.52
CA TYR A 538 10.05 12.89 2.83
C TYR A 538 10.96 14.05 3.26
N ARG A 539 11.66 14.64 2.30
CA ARG A 539 12.57 15.74 2.56
C ARG A 539 11.86 17.06 2.29
N THR A 540 11.51 17.76 3.34
CA THR A 540 10.99 19.11 3.26
C THR A 540 12.16 20.11 3.24
N ARG A 541 12.13 21.07 2.32
CA ARG A 541 13.23 22.04 2.13
C ARG A 541 12.93 23.39 2.75
N THR A 542 11.66 23.70 2.97
CA THR A 542 11.19 25.01 3.43
C THR A 542 11.69 25.34 4.84
N ARG A 543 11.97 26.60 5.07
CA ARG A 543 12.29 27.22 6.37
C ARG A 543 11.29 28.34 6.61
N GLY A 544 11.21 28.81 7.85
CA GLY A 544 10.38 29.94 8.20
C GLY A 544 9.22 29.56 9.11
N ARG A 545 8.27 30.46 9.22
CA ARG A 545 7.07 30.32 10.07
C ARG A 545 5.84 30.08 9.22
N CYS A 546 4.97 29.21 9.73
CA CYS A 546 3.65 28.95 9.19
C CYS A 546 2.61 29.27 10.25
N THR A 547 1.54 29.96 9.86
CA THR A 547 0.40 30.25 10.72
C THR A 547 -0.83 29.53 10.18
N LEU A 548 -1.48 28.75 11.03
CA LEU A 548 -2.78 28.16 10.78
C LEU A 548 -3.86 29.07 11.38
N HIS A 549 -4.88 29.37 10.59
CA HIS A 549 -6.01 30.20 11.00
C HIS A 549 -7.30 29.37 11.08
N TRP A 550 -8.19 29.76 11.98
CA TRP A 550 -9.54 29.20 12.10
C TRP A 550 -10.53 30.27 12.54
N GLY A 551 -11.82 29.99 12.45
CA GLY A 551 -12.90 30.89 12.85
C GLY A 551 -14.09 30.85 11.89
N PRO A 552 -15.12 31.66 12.10
CA PRO A 552 -16.32 31.68 11.26
C PRO A 552 -16.02 31.90 9.75
N ALA A 553 -15.12 32.84 9.43
CA ALA A 553 -14.71 33.12 8.05
C ALA A 553 -13.67 32.14 7.50
N ARG A 554 -13.07 31.31 8.36
CA ARG A 554 -12.01 30.33 8.02
C ARG A 554 -12.28 29.01 8.72
N PRO A 555 -13.30 28.24 8.28
CA PRO A 555 -13.77 27.03 8.95
C PRO A 555 -12.81 25.85 8.77
N ALA A 556 -11.65 25.92 9.41
CA ALA A 556 -10.66 24.85 9.42
C ALA A 556 -11.20 23.63 10.16
N ARG A 557 -11.13 22.45 9.52
CA ARG A 557 -11.72 21.22 10.07
C ARG A 557 -11.07 19.96 9.55
N LEU A 558 -11.05 18.95 10.39
CA LEU A 558 -10.79 17.55 10.01
C LEU A 558 -12.14 16.84 9.82
N LEU A 559 -12.38 16.28 8.65
CA LEU A 559 -13.55 15.48 8.35
C LEU A 559 -13.27 14.01 8.67
N LEU A 560 -14.03 13.44 9.59
CA LEU A 560 -13.85 12.10 10.12
C LEU A 560 -14.90 11.12 9.57
N PRO A 561 -14.50 9.91 9.13
CA PRO A 561 -15.40 8.85 8.66
C PRO A 561 -15.96 8.05 9.86
N VAL A 562 -16.90 8.61 10.59
CA VAL A 562 -17.51 7.96 11.75
C VAL A 562 -18.49 6.89 11.30
N ILE A 563 -18.32 5.68 11.80
CA ILE A 563 -19.25 4.58 11.56
C ILE A 563 -20.22 4.50 12.73
N PRO A 564 -21.54 4.71 12.50
CA PRO A 564 -22.53 4.53 13.55
C PRO A 564 -22.50 3.12 14.11
N ALA A 565 -22.70 2.98 15.42
CA ALA A 565 -22.92 1.67 16.03
C ALA A 565 -24.05 0.95 15.27
N ARG A 566 -23.86 -0.35 15.02
CA ARG A 566 -24.96 -1.16 14.45
C ARG A 566 -26.12 -1.13 15.47
N ALA A 567 -27.30 -0.77 15.00
CA ALA A 567 -28.49 -1.00 15.80
C ALA A 567 -28.57 -2.53 16.07
N VAL A 568 -28.55 -2.87 17.35
CA VAL A 568 -28.66 -4.28 17.81
C VAL A 568 -30.06 -4.79 17.52
#